data_a9992da769d1b9fe6e56c3f00ecd24f4
#
_entry.id   a9992da769d1b9fe6e56c3f00ecd24f4
#
_cell.length_a   1.000
_cell.length_b   1.000
_cell.length_c   1.000
_cell.angle_alpha   90.00
_cell.angle_beta   90.00
_cell.angle_gamma   90.00
#
_symmetry.space_group_name_H-M   'P 1'
#
loop_
_entity.id
_entity.type
_entity.pdbx_description
1 polymer ?
#
loop_
_entity_poly.entity_id
_entity_poly.type
_entity_poly.pdbx_seq_one_letter_code
_entity_poly.pdbx_strand_id
1 'polypeptide(L)'
;MISSAPAIVGCGGQGMGTTQEITATFSEPMDSVTILAPGTFTVTGPSETPIPGTVTYDPTNNTAIFAVTGSYPAGESFTATISTAAESAGLLPLASNYVWTFTTGAGPDTTPPLVSATNPASSATGVGTNQKIVATFDKGIDSTTLNGTTFTLMGPGVTPVVGTVTYSTIGNTTTFTPSSVLAASTIYTATITTGVTDLSANALASNYVWTFTTGLGPDSTPPTVTSTNPANYAAGVGIDASVNATFDEAMDSSTLNPTTFTVTGLGATVVVGKVSYDVSDEIVTFTPTSTLAASTTFTATIAGAMDLAGNALPTTSWSFTTGSATTGQSPVDLGSASSYAILAATTVTAPGAIVVNGNLGLYPGTSVTGFPPATVNGTTNIDNTAAMTAQADLLTAYNALFALSPGATETGNIGGLTLPPGVYTAPSTSMAISSGNLTLDAQGDTNAVWIFQIGTTLDVTPGLRVILANGAQASNIFWQVGSSATIDTTAVMRGNILASISITVNSGATLNGRALAINGAVTAGGSGAALPGCQ
;
A
#
# COMPACT_ATOMS: atom_id res chain seq x y z
N MET A 1 -16.97 2.70 14.76
CA MET A 1 -15.80 1.87 14.40
C MET A 1 -14.55 2.72 14.46
N ILE A 2 -13.39 2.09 14.68
CA ILE A 2 -12.11 2.79 14.75
C ILE A 2 -11.27 2.29 13.61
N SER A 3 -10.64 3.20 12.85
CA SER A 3 -9.51 2.89 11.99
C SER A 3 -8.24 3.41 12.64
N SER A 4 -7.12 2.72 12.52
CA SER A 4 -5.86 3.09 13.17
C SER A 4 -4.75 3.31 12.15
N ALA A 5 -3.90 4.31 12.41
CA ALA A 5 -2.64 4.44 11.69
C ALA A 5 -1.48 4.63 12.70
N PRO A 6 -0.29 4.16 12.43
CA PRO A 6 -0.02 3.33 11.27
C PRO A 6 -0.69 1.97 11.45
N ALA A 7 -1.58 1.68 10.53
CA ALA A 7 -2.03 0.30 10.41
C ALA A 7 -0.89 -0.41 9.74
N ILE A 8 -0.11 -1.16 10.47
CA ILE A 8 1.00 -1.75 9.96
C ILE A 8 0.72 -2.91 9.38
N VAL A 9 1.36 -3.01 8.61
CA VAL A 9 2.45 -3.27 8.04
C VAL A 9 2.77 -4.58 7.61
N GLY A 10 2.80 -5.20 6.98
CA GLY A 10 3.26 -6.42 6.47
C GLY A 10 3.92 -6.33 5.11
N CYS A 11 4.57 -5.26 4.84
CA CYS A 11 5.49 -5.19 3.72
C CYS A 11 6.87 -5.13 4.27
N GLY A 12 7.53 -6.27 4.25
CA GLY A 12 8.80 -6.55 4.84
C GLY A 12 9.80 -5.40 4.89
N GLY A 13 10.06 -4.91 6.06
CA GLY A 13 11.28 -4.20 6.34
C GLY A 13 11.27 -2.69 6.48
N GLN A 14 10.15 -2.02 6.32
CA GLN A 14 10.06 -0.61 6.71
C GLN A 14 9.16 -0.51 7.94
N GLY A 15 9.75 -0.64 9.11
CA GLY A 15 9.05 -0.35 10.35
C GLY A 15 8.74 1.14 10.44
N MET A 16 7.75 1.48 11.23
CA MET A 16 7.37 2.85 11.54
C MET A 16 8.59 3.66 12.04
N GLY A 17 8.69 4.93 11.68
CA GLY A 17 9.71 5.84 12.24
C GLY A 17 9.66 5.85 13.76
N THR A 18 10.83 5.84 14.42
CA THR A 18 10.91 5.76 15.88
C THR A 18 10.33 6.97 16.63
N THR A 19 10.00 8.03 15.93
CA THR A 19 9.35 9.24 16.49
C THR A 19 7.95 9.48 15.97
N GLN A 20 7.45 8.57 15.12
CA GLN A 20 6.16 8.73 14.45
C GLN A 20 4.99 8.65 15.42
N GLU A 21 4.01 9.50 15.24
CA GLU A 21 2.76 9.49 16.01
C GLU A 21 1.89 8.28 15.65
N ILE A 22 1.14 7.80 16.65
CA ILE A 22 0.17 6.73 16.48
C ILE A 22 -1.22 7.35 16.46
N THR A 23 -2.01 7.05 15.44
CA THR A 23 -3.35 7.62 15.29
C THR A 23 -4.44 6.55 15.33
N ALA A 24 -5.62 6.95 15.81
CA ALA A 24 -6.85 6.17 15.74
C ALA A 24 -8.00 7.07 15.32
N THR A 25 -8.62 6.79 14.17
CA THR A 25 -9.77 7.54 13.64
C THR A 25 -11.05 6.80 13.93
N PHE A 26 -12.02 7.50 14.50
CA PHE A 26 -13.34 6.96 14.89
C PHE A 26 -14.37 7.26 13.81
N SER A 27 -15.37 6.39 13.70
CA SER A 27 -16.49 6.55 12.76
C SER A 27 -17.47 7.65 13.14
N GLU A 28 -17.37 8.18 14.36
CA GLU A 28 -18.24 9.23 14.90
C GLU A 28 -17.46 10.12 15.88
N PRO A 29 -17.94 11.34 16.17
CA PRO A 29 -17.31 12.20 17.15
C PRO A 29 -17.23 11.55 18.53
N MET A 30 -16.07 11.67 19.19
CA MET A 30 -15.83 11.13 20.52
C MET A 30 -15.85 12.24 21.57
N ASP A 31 -16.16 11.86 22.81
CA ASP A 31 -15.95 12.75 23.95
C ASP A 31 -14.44 12.89 24.22
N SER A 32 -13.94 14.07 23.95
CA SER A 32 -12.52 14.38 24.12
C SER A 32 -12.04 14.17 25.57
N VAL A 33 -12.90 14.34 26.56
CA VAL A 33 -12.56 14.14 27.99
C VAL A 33 -12.21 12.68 28.24
N THR A 34 -12.96 11.75 27.69
CA THR A 34 -12.73 10.32 27.85
C THR A 34 -11.53 9.83 27.03
N ILE A 35 -11.33 10.37 25.83
CA ILE A 35 -10.17 10.03 24.99
C ILE A 35 -8.85 10.48 25.62
N LEU A 36 -8.83 11.69 26.23
CA LEU A 36 -7.65 12.26 26.86
C LEU A 36 -7.39 11.71 28.26
N ALA A 37 -8.33 10.93 28.82
CA ALA A 37 -8.18 10.36 30.16
C ALA A 37 -7.00 9.35 30.19
N PRO A 38 -6.17 9.40 31.25
CA PRO A 38 -5.05 8.48 31.39
C PRO A 38 -5.49 7.01 31.31
N GLY A 39 -4.82 6.22 30.46
CA GLY A 39 -5.12 4.78 30.27
C GLY A 39 -6.21 4.51 29.22
N THR A 40 -6.83 5.51 28.62
CA THR A 40 -7.77 5.31 27.51
C THR A 40 -7.05 4.98 26.20
N PHE A 41 -6.04 5.75 25.84
CA PHE A 41 -5.17 5.44 24.70
C PHE A 41 -3.76 5.17 25.23
N THR A 42 -3.30 3.94 25.09
CA THR A 42 -1.99 3.49 25.59
C THR A 42 -1.18 2.80 24.51
N VAL A 43 0.14 2.89 24.65
CA VAL A 43 1.09 2.12 23.84
C VAL A 43 2.01 1.35 24.79
N THR A 44 2.20 0.06 24.52
CA THR A 44 3.14 -0.78 25.27
C THR A 44 4.16 -1.41 24.33
N GLY A 45 5.40 -1.52 24.80
CA GLY A 45 6.50 -2.17 24.11
C GLY A 45 6.63 -3.66 24.49
N PRO A 46 7.78 -4.28 24.17
CA PRO A 46 8.07 -5.65 24.56
C PRO A 46 7.90 -5.86 26.06
N SER A 47 7.39 -7.03 26.44
CA SER A 47 7.07 -7.39 27.83
C SER A 47 6.09 -6.42 28.50
N GLU A 48 5.14 -5.87 27.75
CA GLU A 48 4.10 -4.95 28.23
C GLU A 48 4.63 -3.66 28.88
N THR A 49 5.86 -3.25 28.54
CA THR A 49 6.46 -2.03 29.09
C THR A 49 5.71 -0.79 28.58
N PRO A 50 5.14 0.06 29.46
CA PRO A 50 4.42 1.27 29.02
C PRO A 50 5.34 2.26 28.30
N ILE A 51 4.90 2.80 27.19
CA ILE A 51 5.60 3.84 26.44
C ILE A 51 5.02 5.19 26.86
N PRO A 52 5.87 6.13 27.35
CA PRO A 52 5.39 7.47 27.72
C PRO A 52 5.04 8.28 26.46
N GLY A 53 3.93 9.00 26.51
CA GLY A 53 3.45 9.83 25.41
C GLY A 53 2.32 10.74 25.85
N THR A 54 1.94 11.65 24.96
CA THR A 54 0.79 12.54 25.13
C THR A 54 -0.30 12.19 24.14
N VAL A 55 -1.54 12.22 24.58
CA VAL A 55 -2.70 11.99 23.72
C VAL A 55 -3.35 13.32 23.40
N THR A 56 -3.67 13.54 22.13
CA THR A 56 -4.50 14.66 21.66
C THR A 56 -5.68 14.11 20.86
N TYR A 57 -6.72 14.93 20.67
CA TYR A 57 -7.88 14.55 19.88
C TYR A 57 -8.20 15.66 18.88
N ASP A 58 -8.30 15.30 17.60
CA ASP A 58 -8.74 16.17 16.52
C ASP A 58 -10.24 15.93 16.27
N PRO A 59 -11.12 16.84 16.71
CA PRO A 59 -12.57 16.68 16.54
C PRO A 59 -13.03 16.89 15.10
N THR A 60 -12.21 17.52 14.24
CA THR A 60 -12.55 17.74 12.83
C THR A 60 -12.52 16.44 12.05
N ASN A 61 -11.54 15.61 12.35
CA ASN A 61 -11.32 14.34 11.68
C ASN A 61 -11.60 13.11 12.58
N ASN A 62 -12.18 13.33 13.76
CA ASN A 62 -12.48 12.29 14.76
C ASN A 62 -11.27 11.41 15.09
N THR A 63 -10.07 11.99 15.17
CA THR A 63 -8.83 11.24 15.29
C THR A 63 -8.15 11.49 16.63
N ALA A 64 -7.90 10.42 17.38
CA ALA A 64 -7.01 10.45 18.55
C ALA A 64 -5.57 10.22 18.09
N ILE A 65 -4.64 11.00 18.64
CA ILE A 65 -3.21 11.00 18.28
C ILE A 65 -2.42 10.74 19.56
N PHE A 66 -1.55 9.72 19.56
CA PHE A 66 -0.58 9.45 20.59
C PHE A 66 0.81 9.87 20.10
N ALA A 67 1.37 10.93 20.67
CA ALA A 67 2.72 11.40 20.41
C ALA A 67 3.67 10.84 21.47
N VAL A 68 4.66 10.01 21.07
CA VAL A 68 5.64 9.41 21.96
C VAL A 68 6.53 10.48 22.60
N THR A 69 6.81 10.36 23.89
CA THR A 69 7.79 11.23 24.56
C THR A 69 9.21 10.69 24.32
N GLY A 70 9.94 11.31 23.41
CA GLY A 70 11.25 10.84 22.96
C GLY A 70 11.14 9.98 21.70
N SER A 71 11.54 8.74 21.75
CA SER A 71 11.46 7.81 20.63
C SER A 71 11.16 6.38 21.09
N TYR A 72 10.50 5.63 20.22
CA TYR A 72 10.38 4.17 20.38
C TYR A 72 11.76 3.51 20.17
N PRO A 73 12.10 2.45 20.90
CA PRO A 73 13.21 1.56 20.53
C PRO A 73 13.10 1.09 19.08
N ALA A 74 14.22 1.06 18.36
CA ALA A 74 14.25 0.65 16.95
C ALA A 74 14.15 -0.86 16.79
N GLY A 75 13.46 -1.32 15.75
CA GLY A 75 13.35 -2.74 15.40
C GLY A 75 12.45 -3.57 16.32
N GLU A 76 11.68 -2.93 17.19
CA GLU A 76 10.86 -3.59 18.19
C GLU A 76 9.36 -3.56 17.82
N SER A 77 8.60 -4.50 18.43
CA SER A 77 7.14 -4.58 18.24
C SER A 77 6.41 -3.95 19.43
N PHE A 78 5.39 -3.15 19.13
CA PHE A 78 4.58 -2.42 20.09
C PHE A 78 3.10 -2.76 19.93
N THR A 79 2.36 -2.59 21.04
CA THR A 79 0.89 -2.74 21.04
C THR A 79 0.24 -1.42 21.44
N ALA A 80 -0.64 -0.91 20.60
CA ALA A 80 -1.48 0.23 20.90
C ALA A 80 -2.88 -0.24 21.28
N THR A 81 -3.49 0.41 22.26
CA THR A 81 -4.80 0.05 22.79
C THR A 81 -5.65 1.30 23.02
N ILE A 82 -6.85 1.33 22.46
CA ILE A 82 -7.93 2.22 22.92
C ILE A 82 -8.87 1.38 23.78
N SER A 83 -9.00 1.75 25.03
CA SER A 83 -9.86 1.00 25.97
C SER A 83 -11.34 1.35 25.82
N THR A 84 -12.21 0.51 26.43
CA THR A 84 -13.65 0.78 26.50
C THR A 84 -14.01 2.02 27.33
N ALA A 85 -13.04 2.68 27.98
CA ALA A 85 -13.25 3.97 28.63
C ALA A 85 -13.45 5.12 27.62
N ALA A 86 -13.11 4.92 26.34
CA ALA A 86 -13.42 5.87 25.29
C ALA A 86 -14.92 5.87 24.97
N GLU A 87 -15.55 7.02 25.07
CA GLU A 87 -16.99 7.20 24.81
C GLU A 87 -17.21 8.11 23.59
N SER A 88 -18.28 7.86 22.84
CA SER A 88 -18.73 8.80 21.82
C SER A 88 -19.25 10.09 22.45
N ALA A 89 -19.44 11.15 21.65
CA ALA A 89 -20.10 12.38 22.09
C ALA A 89 -21.54 12.14 22.62
N GLY A 90 -22.13 10.98 22.30
CA GLY A 90 -23.40 10.50 22.83
C GLY A 90 -23.27 9.69 24.12
N LEU A 91 -22.10 9.65 24.76
CA LEU A 91 -21.78 8.90 25.99
C LEU A 91 -21.96 7.37 25.84
N LEU A 92 -21.72 6.84 24.67
CA LEU A 92 -21.69 5.39 24.42
C LEU A 92 -20.24 4.92 24.41
N PRO A 93 -19.85 3.96 25.29
CA PRO A 93 -18.50 3.42 25.33
C PRO A 93 -18.23 2.52 24.11
N LEU A 94 -16.94 2.33 23.79
CA LEU A 94 -16.54 1.28 22.85
C LEU A 94 -17.02 -0.09 23.34
N ALA A 95 -17.52 -0.92 22.42
CA ALA A 95 -18.02 -2.26 22.72
C ALA A 95 -16.94 -3.20 23.27
N SER A 96 -15.67 -2.98 22.88
CA SER A 96 -14.48 -3.70 23.35
C SER A 96 -13.25 -2.84 23.19
N ASN A 97 -12.17 -3.21 23.87
CA ASN A 97 -10.88 -2.58 23.60
C ASN A 97 -10.49 -2.77 22.13
N TYR A 98 -10.05 -1.68 21.51
CA TYR A 98 -9.48 -1.75 20.18
C TYR A 98 -7.95 -1.86 20.30
N VAL A 99 -7.39 -2.97 19.83
CA VAL A 99 -5.98 -3.30 20.01
C VAL A 99 -5.35 -3.57 18.64
N TRP A 100 -4.18 -2.98 18.40
CA TRP A 100 -3.38 -3.27 17.21
C TRP A 100 -1.89 -3.24 17.53
N THR A 101 -1.10 -3.89 16.70
CA THR A 101 0.36 -3.94 16.85
C THR A 101 1.05 -3.22 15.71
N PHE A 102 2.26 -2.73 15.97
CA PHE A 102 3.14 -2.13 14.97
C PHE A 102 4.60 -2.41 15.32
N THR A 103 5.49 -2.32 14.33
CA THR A 103 6.93 -2.46 14.51
C THR A 103 7.64 -1.20 14.09
N THR A 104 8.70 -0.82 14.81
CA THR A 104 9.55 0.31 14.45
C THR A 104 10.66 -0.10 13.50
N GLY A 105 11.08 0.84 12.65
CA GLY A 105 12.24 0.72 11.79
C GLY A 105 13.56 1.01 12.50
N ALA A 106 14.64 1.11 11.72
CA ALA A 106 15.99 1.32 12.26
C ALA A 106 16.25 2.75 12.77
N GLY A 107 15.36 3.72 12.52
CA GLY A 107 15.53 5.10 12.94
C GLY A 107 14.29 5.96 12.70
N PRO A 108 14.37 7.28 12.97
CA PRO A 108 13.27 8.19 12.70
C PRO A 108 13.00 8.29 11.19
N ASP A 109 11.73 8.45 10.83
CA ASP A 109 11.38 8.83 9.46
C ASP A 109 11.77 10.29 9.23
N THR A 110 12.55 10.54 8.20
CA THR A 110 12.99 11.89 7.78
C THR A 110 12.54 12.22 6.35
N THR A 111 11.68 11.40 5.78
CA THR A 111 11.22 11.54 4.39
C THR A 111 9.97 12.40 4.34
N PRO A 112 9.97 13.55 3.64
CA PRO A 112 8.77 14.35 3.44
C PRO A 112 7.63 13.56 2.78
N PRO A 113 6.36 13.87 3.10
CA PRO A 113 5.23 13.31 2.36
C PRO A 113 5.17 13.87 0.95
N LEU A 114 4.55 13.12 0.04
CA LEU A 114 4.32 13.52 -1.35
C LEU A 114 2.82 13.46 -1.67
N VAL A 115 2.33 14.41 -2.47
CA VAL A 115 1.02 14.29 -3.11
C VAL A 115 1.15 13.35 -4.29
N SER A 116 0.54 12.18 -4.21
CA SER A 116 0.63 11.11 -5.22
C SER A 116 -0.44 11.24 -6.30
N ALA A 117 -1.63 11.75 -5.95
CA ALA A 117 -2.74 11.95 -6.89
C ALA A 117 -3.62 13.13 -6.46
N THR A 118 -4.38 13.67 -7.42
CA THR A 118 -5.41 14.69 -7.16
C THR A 118 -6.67 14.41 -7.97
N ASN A 119 -7.82 14.70 -7.38
CA ASN A 119 -9.10 14.74 -8.10
C ASN A 119 -9.80 16.07 -7.78
N PRO A 120 -10.08 16.95 -8.77
CA PRO A 120 -9.76 16.76 -10.20
C PRO A 120 -8.26 16.65 -10.46
N ALA A 121 -7.89 15.89 -11.49
CA ALA A 121 -6.50 15.81 -11.95
C ALA A 121 -6.00 17.18 -12.43
N SER A 122 -4.69 17.37 -12.44
CA SER A 122 -4.12 18.63 -12.96
C SER A 122 -4.52 18.88 -14.41
N SER A 123 -5.00 20.09 -14.69
CA SER A 123 -5.52 20.53 -15.99
C SER A 123 -6.82 19.81 -16.44
N ALA A 124 -7.51 19.10 -15.56
CA ALA A 124 -8.82 18.52 -15.87
C ALA A 124 -9.82 19.59 -16.33
N THR A 125 -10.70 19.23 -17.25
CA THR A 125 -11.77 20.10 -17.78
C THR A 125 -13.13 19.41 -17.63
N GLY A 126 -14.22 20.20 -17.62
CA GLY A 126 -15.56 19.63 -17.49
C GLY A 126 -15.92 19.16 -16.08
N VAL A 127 -15.14 19.55 -15.07
CA VAL A 127 -15.35 19.16 -13.67
C VAL A 127 -16.71 19.64 -13.14
N GLY A 128 -17.47 18.79 -12.48
CA GLY A 128 -18.76 19.16 -11.89
C GLY A 128 -18.64 20.36 -10.95
N THR A 129 -19.58 21.30 -11.03
CA THR A 129 -19.51 22.51 -10.19
C THR A 129 -19.76 22.24 -8.71
N ASN A 130 -20.28 21.08 -8.34
CA ASN A 130 -20.53 20.58 -6.98
C ASN A 130 -19.43 19.61 -6.47
N GLN A 131 -18.39 19.37 -7.27
CA GLN A 131 -17.36 18.38 -6.93
C GLN A 131 -16.48 18.84 -5.78
N LYS A 132 -16.14 17.91 -4.88
CA LYS A 132 -15.09 18.06 -3.88
C LYS A 132 -13.72 17.97 -4.53
N ILE A 133 -12.73 18.63 -3.93
CA ILE A 133 -11.35 18.61 -4.42
C ILE A 133 -10.52 17.77 -3.47
N VAL A 134 -9.89 16.71 -4.00
CA VAL A 134 -9.16 15.72 -3.21
C VAL A 134 -7.69 15.71 -3.59
N ALA A 135 -6.83 15.54 -2.59
CA ALA A 135 -5.43 15.18 -2.79
C ALA A 135 -5.11 13.92 -1.96
N THR A 136 -4.38 13.00 -2.58
CA THR A 136 -3.93 11.74 -1.98
C THR A 136 -2.45 11.85 -1.65
N PHE A 137 -2.05 11.41 -0.46
CA PHE A 137 -0.65 11.35 -0.06
C PHE A 137 -0.13 9.92 -0.11
N ASP A 138 1.17 9.78 -0.29
CA ASP A 138 1.90 8.50 -0.28
C ASP A 138 2.03 7.88 1.11
N LYS A 139 1.78 8.65 2.16
CA LYS A 139 1.85 8.23 3.58
C LYS A 139 0.82 8.96 4.45
N GLY A 140 0.70 8.52 5.71
CA GLY A 140 -0.17 9.17 6.69
C GLY A 140 0.26 10.58 7.03
N ILE A 141 -0.71 11.49 7.10
CA ILE A 141 -0.52 12.92 7.39
C ILE A 141 -1.03 13.22 8.81
N ASP A 142 -0.35 14.12 9.51
CA ASP A 142 -0.86 14.72 10.74
C ASP A 142 -2.08 15.57 10.38
N SER A 143 -3.27 15.06 10.71
CA SER A 143 -4.53 15.71 10.38
C SER A 143 -4.70 17.10 10.98
N THR A 144 -3.99 17.41 12.07
CA THR A 144 -4.02 18.74 12.71
C THR A 144 -3.38 19.82 11.85
N THR A 145 -2.50 19.43 10.93
CA THR A 145 -1.84 20.36 9.99
C THR A 145 -2.69 20.64 8.75
N LEU A 146 -3.76 19.88 8.54
CA LEU A 146 -4.68 20.03 7.40
C LEU A 146 -5.85 20.96 7.75
N ASN A 147 -5.87 22.14 7.16
CA ASN A 147 -6.89 23.15 7.40
C ASN A 147 -7.02 24.10 6.20
N GLY A 148 -7.95 25.07 6.26
CA GLY A 148 -8.20 26.03 5.19
C GLY A 148 -7.04 26.99 4.86
N THR A 149 -5.94 26.97 5.61
CA THR A 149 -4.71 27.73 5.27
C THR A 149 -3.65 26.87 4.63
N THR A 150 -3.69 25.56 4.84
CA THR A 150 -2.73 24.60 4.28
C THR A 150 -3.28 23.86 3.04
N PHE A 151 -4.60 23.74 2.91
CA PHE A 151 -5.26 23.34 1.67
C PHE A 151 -6.21 24.45 1.22
N THR A 152 -5.87 25.16 0.16
CA THR A 152 -6.62 26.31 -0.35
C THR A 152 -7.11 26.09 -1.78
N LEU A 153 -8.25 26.71 -2.10
CA LEU A 153 -8.79 26.77 -3.44
C LEU A 153 -9.02 28.23 -3.85
N MET A 154 -8.50 28.62 -4.99
CA MET A 154 -8.62 29.99 -5.52
C MET A 154 -9.33 29.99 -6.86
N GLY A 155 -10.27 30.90 -7.04
CA GLY A 155 -10.92 31.23 -8.30
C GLY A 155 -10.20 32.31 -9.09
N PRO A 156 -10.80 32.82 -10.18
CA PRO A 156 -10.23 33.88 -11.01
C PRO A 156 -9.85 35.13 -10.20
N GLY A 157 -8.74 35.74 -10.58
CA GLY A 157 -8.23 36.94 -9.89
C GLY A 157 -7.76 36.66 -8.44
N VAL A 158 -7.37 35.41 -8.15
CA VAL A 158 -6.91 34.98 -6.81
C VAL A 158 -8.01 35.14 -5.73
N THR A 159 -9.26 34.93 -6.11
CA THR A 159 -10.40 35.00 -5.18
C THR A 159 -10.50 33.71 -4.36
N PRO A 160 -10.39 33.77 -3.02
CA PRO A 160 -10.48 32.58 -2.18
C PRO A 160 -11.88 31.95 -2.26
N VAL A 161 -11.93 30.61 -2.43
CA VAL A 161 -13.14 29.81 -2.26
C VAL A 161 -13.25 29.38 -0.79
N VAL A 162 -14.39 29.68 -0.18
CA VAL A 162 -14.66 29.24 1.20
C VAL A 162 -15.03 27.74 1.18
N GLY A 163 -14.46 26.97 2.10
CA GLY A 163 -14.74 25.53 2.19
C GLY A 163 -14.23 24.94 3.49
N THR A 164 -14.46 23.66 3.68
CA THR A 164 -13.95 22.86 4.80
C THR A 164 -12.93 21.87 4.30
N VAL A 165 -11.91 21.60 5.12
CA VAL A 165 -10.88 20.61 4.85
C VAL A 165 -11.05 19.47 5.84
N THR A 166 -11.08 18.24 5.32
CA THR A 166 -11.12 17.01 6.14
C THR A 166 -10.04 16.04 5.66
N TYR A 167 -9.66 15.10 6.53
CA TYR A 167 -8.70 14.06 6.23
C TYR A 167 -9.31 12.68 6.47
N SER A 168 -9.05 11.75 5.58
CA SER A 168 -9.38 10.34 5.73
C SER A 168 -8.11 9.51 5.72
N THR A 169 -7.94 8.67 6.75
CA THR A 169 -6.87 7.65 6.78
C THR A 169 -7.12 6.53 5.77
N ILE A 170 -8.36 6.41 5.26
CA ILE A 170 -8.69 5.52 4.15
C ILE A 170 -8.18 6.16 2.87
N GLY A 171 -7.12 5.57 2.29
CA GLY A 171 -6.44 6.09 1.10
C GLY A 171 -5.56 7.33 1.34
N ASN A 172 -5.31 7.74 2.60
CA ASN A 172 -4.51 8.94 2.95
C ASN A 172 -4.96 10.20 2.19
N THR A 173 -6.27 10.44 2.13
CA THR A 173 -6.85 11.52 1.33
C THR A 173 -7.22 12.73 2.16
N THR A 174 -6.90 13.93 1.65
CA THR A 174 -7.46 15.20 2.15
C THR A 174 -8.47 15.74 1.17
N THR A 175 -9.60 16.22 1.69
CA THR A 175 -10.73 16.70 0.89
C THR A 175 -11.05 18.14 1.24
N PHE A 176 -11.01 19.02 0.25
CA PHE A 176 -11.58 20.36 0.34
C PHE A 176 -13.00 20.34 -0.21
N THR A 177 -13.99 20.64 0.65
CA THR A 177 -15.40 20.73 0.28
C THR A 177 -15.79 22.20 0.17
N PRO A 178 -16.05 22.74 -1.04
CA PRO A 178 -16.52 24.10 -1.22
C PRO A 178 -17.85 24.33 -0.48
N SER A 179 -18.01 25.47 0.20
CA SER A 179 -19.26 25.81 0.91
C SER A 179 -20.43 26.15 -0.02
N SER A 180 -20.15 26.36 -1.30
CA SER A 180 -21.16 26.61 -2.35
C SER A 180 -20.64 26.05 -3.67
N VAL A 181 -21.55 25.80 -4.60
CA VAL A 181 -21.20 25.35 -5.95
C VAL A 181 -20.22 26.31 -6.61
N LEU A 182 -19.25 25.76 -7.30
CA LEU A 182 -18.25 26.52 -8.06
C LEU A 182 -18.89 27.18 -9.30
N ALA A 183 -18.33 28.29 -9.76
CA ALA A 183 -18.80 28.91 -11.00
C ALA A 183 -18.53 28.00 -12.20
N ALA A 184 -19.48 27.96 -13.15
CA ALA A 184 -19.36 27.16 -14.37
C ALA A 184 -18.24 27.69 -15.29
N SER A 185 -17.66 26.82 -16.11
CA SER A 185 -16.64 27.15 -17.13
C SER A 185 -15.49 28.00 -16.56
N THR A 186 -15.07 27.75 -15.33
CA THR A 186 -14.15 28.62 -14.59
C THR A 186 -12.91 27.84 -14.18
N ILE A 187 -11.73 28.46 -14.32
CA ILE A 187 -10.46 27.89 -13.88
C ILE A 187 -10.28 28.14 -12.38
N TYR A 188 -9.96 27.08 -11.65
CA TYR A 188 -9.60 27.11 -10.24
C TYR A 188 -8.17 26.62 -10.05
N THR A 189 -7.52 27.16 -9.00
CA THR A 189 -6.18 26.73 -8.56
C THR A 189 -6.28 26.19 -7.15
N ALA A 190 -5.91 24.96 -6.95
CA ALA A 190 -5.80 24.31 -5.65
C ALA A 190 -4.34 24.25 -5.21
N THR A 191 -4.09 24.41 -3.92
CA THR A 191 -2.73 24.41 -3.34
C THR A 191 -2.71 23.67 -2.02
N ILE A 192 -1.81 22.71 -1.89
CA ILE A 192 -1.36 22.15 -0.60
C ILE A 192 -0.04 22.81 -0.26
N THR A 193 0.05 23.45 0.90
CA THR A 193 1.27 24.18 1.30
C THR A 193 2.24 23.29 2.08
N THR A 194 3.49 23.76 2.23
CA THR A 194 4.51 23.13 3.10
C THR A 194 4.16 23.15 4.59
N GLY A 195 3.03 23.74 4.98
CA GLY A 195 2.51 23.65 6.34
C GLY A 195 1.92 22.28 6.69
N VAL A 196 1.71 21.40 5.69
CA VAL A 196 1.27 20.03 5.89
C VAL A 196 2.46 19.14 6.25
N THR A 197 2.33 18.36 7.33
CA THR A 197 3.36 17.42 7.79
C THR A 197 2.84 16.00 7.85
N ASP A 198 3.75 15.03 7.75
CA ASP A 198 3.45 13.64 8.06
C ASP A 198 3.43 13.38 9.59
N LEU A 199 3.17 12.15 9.99
CA LEU A 199 3.12 11.73 11.40
C LEU A 199 4.50 11.73 12.10
N SER A 200 5.58 11.99 11.36
CA SER A 200 6.95 12.17 11.89
C SER A 200 7.39 13.65 11.88
N ALA A 201 6.44 14.56 11.65
CA ALA A 201 6.64 16.00 11.54
C ALA A 201 7.54 16.44 10.35
N ASN A 202 7.69 15.62 9.31
CA ASN A 202 8.34 16.04 8.08
C ASN A 202 7.35 16.86 7.25
N ALA A 203 7.73 18.09 6.92
CA ALA A 203 6.91 18.96 6.09
C ALA A 203 6.96 18.58 4.61
N LEU A 204 5.87 18.81 3.87
CA LEU A 204 5.86 18.74 2.41
C LEU A 204 7.03 19.55 1.84
N ALA A 205 7.83 18.98 0.96
CA ALA A 205 9.09 19.58 0.48
C ALA A 205 8.89 20.91 -0.27
N SER A 206 7.74 21.07 -0.94
CA SER A 206 7.34 22.31 -1.62
C SER A 206 5.81 22.37 -1.72
N ASN A 207 5.27 23.58 -1.94
CA ASN A 207 3.84 23.68 -2.22
C ASN A 207 3.46 22.85 -3.45
N TYR A 208 2.40 22.07 -3.33
CA TYR A 208 1.83 21.35 -4.45
C TYR A 208 0.67 22.15 -5.03
N VAL A 209 0.76 22.56 -6.29
CA VAL A 209 -0.20 23.45 -6.94
C VAL A 209 -0.70 22.80 -8.21
N TRP A 210 -2.03 22.75 -8.39
CA TRP A 210 -2.65 22.28 -9.65
C TRP A 210 -3.87 23.10 -10.00
N THR A 211 -4.29 23.01 -11.24
CA THR A 211 -5.44 23.74 -11.76
C THR A 211 -6.44 22.79 -12.41
N PHE A 212 -7.70 23.17 -12.42
CA PHE A 212 -8.75 22.48 -13.16
C PHE A 212 -9.78 23.49 -13.66
N THR A 213 -10.60 23.09 -14.63
CA THR A 213 -11.68 23.92 -15.18
C THR A 213 -13.03 23.24 -14.97
N THR A 214 -13.97 23.94 -14.36
CA THR A 214 -15.33 23.45 -14.17
C THR A 214 -16.08 23.33 -15.50
N GLY A 215 -17.02 22.38 -15.55
CA GLY A 215 -17.98 22.20 -16.63
C GLY A 215 -19.12 23.24 -16.60
N LEU A 216 -20.17 22.97 -17.35
CA LEU A 216 -21.33 23.85 -17.48
C LEU A 216 -22.30 23.78 -16.29
N GLY A 217 -22.21 22.73 -15.44
CA GLY A 217 -23.14 22.49 -14.33
C GLY A 217 -22.64 21.47 -13.34
N PRO A 218 -23.49 21.14 -12.35
CA PRO A 218 -23.17 20.11 -11.37
C PRO A 218 -23.13 18.73 -12.02
N ASP A 219 -22.32 17.84 -11.45
CA ASP A 219 -22.43 16.42 -11.70
C ASP A 219 -23.66 15.87 -10.95
N SER A 220 -24.47 15.11 -11.64
CA SER A 220 -25.69 14.46 -11.12
C SER A 220 -25.75 12.98 -11.51
N THR A 221 -24.66 12.42 -12.00
CA THR A 221 -24.55 11.03 -12.40
C THR A 221 -24.16 10.19 -11.18
N PRO A 222 -24.96 9.23 -10.72
CA PRO A 222 -24.56 8.34 -9.66
C PRO A 222 -23.42 7.42 -10.11
N PRO A 223 -22.43 7.13 -9.23
CA PRO A 223 -21.38 6.16 -9.52
C PRO A 223 -21.94 4.75 -9.66
N THR A 224 -21.23 3.89 -10.39
CA THR A 224 -21.59 2.48 -10.56
C THR A 224 -20.40 1.55 -10.23
N VAL A 225 -20.70 0.32 -9.81
CA VAL A 225 -19.71 -0.74 -9.66
C VAL A 225 -19.52 -1.41 -11.01
N THR A 226 -18.31 -1.31 -11.57
CA THR A 226 -17.95 -1.87 -12.89
C THR A 226 -17.48 -3.32 -12.79
N SER A 227 -16.82 -3.70 -11.69
CA SER A 227 -16.37 -5.05 -11.44
C SER A 227 -16.31 -5.36 -9.95
N THR A 228 -16.39 -6.66 -9.61
CA THR A 228 -16.22 -7.15 -8.24
C THR A 228 -15.27 -8.32 -8.22
N ASN A 229 -14.52 -8.44 -7.13
CA ASN A 229 -13.72 -9.61 -6.88
C ASN A 229 -13.81 -9.99 -5.38
N PRO A 230 -14.23 -11.21 -5.05
CA PRO A 230 -14.66 -12.26 -5.98
C PRO A 230 -15.83 -11.85 -6.89
N ALA A 231 -15.88 -12.39 -8.10
CA ALA A 231 -17.00 -12.14 -9.01
C ALA A 231 -18.32 -12.66 -8.41
N ASN A 232 -19.44 -12.11 -8.85
CA ASN A 232 -20.74 -12.60 -8.37
C ASN A 232 -20.93 -14.09 -8.70
N TYR A 233 -21.30 -14.87 -7.70
CA TYR A 233 -21.42 -16.32 -7.71
C TYR A 233 -20.08 -17.08 -7.88
N ALA A 234 -18.94 -16.44 -7.66
CA ALA A 234 -17.66 -17.14 -7.64
C ALA A 234 -17.67 -18.27 -6.59
N ALA A 235 -17.06 -19.39 -6.93
CA ALA A 235 -16.93 -20.55 -6.05
C ALA A 235 -15.44 -20.91 -5.88
N GLY A 236 -15.11 -21.58 -4.76
CA GLY A 236 -13.74 -21.97 -4.47
C GLY A 236 -12.83 -20.81 -4.04
N VAL A 237 -13.43 -19.70 -3.61
CA VAL A 237 -12.71 -18.50 -3.15
C VAL A 237 -11.86 -18.84 -1.92
N GLY A 238 -10.63 -18.31 -1.83
CA GLY A 238 -9.76 -18.47 -0.67
C GLY A 238 -10.44 -18.03 0.63
N ILE A 239 -10.21 -18.75 1.72
CA ILE A 239 -10.78 -18.39 3.02
C ILE A 239 -10.13 -17.14 3.63
N ASP A 240 -9.01 -16.71 3.12
CA ASP A 240 -8.23 -15.51 3.46
C ASP A 240 -8.40 -14.37 2.44
N ALA A 241 -9.24 -14.59 1.42
CA ALA A 241 -9.47 -13.62 0.36
C ALA A 241 -10.03 -12.30 0.86
N SER A 242 -9.52 -11.20 0.30
CA SER A 242 -10.16 -9.88 0.38
C SER A 242 -11.31 -9.79 -0.62
N VAL A 243 -12.23 -8.86 -0.37
CA VAL A 243 -13.38 -8.61 -1.23
C VAL A 243 -13.28 -7.18 -1.74
N ASN A 244 -13.28 -6.98 -3.06
CA ASN A 244 -13.17 -5.63 -3.63
C ASN A 244 -14.21 -5.33 -4.71
N ALA A 245 -14.38 -4.06 -4.98
CA ALA A 245 -15.20 -3.54 -6.06
C ALA A 245 -14.49 -2.35 -6.71
N THR A 246 -14.57 -2.27 -8.05
CA THR A 246 -14.06 -1.14 -8.84
C THR A 246 -15.24 -0.27 -9.24
N PHE A 247 -15.07 1.04 -9.11
CA PHE A 247 -16.06 2.02 -9.54
C PHE A 247 -15.74 2.56 -10.94
N ASP A 248 -16.69 3.24 -11.56
CA ASP A 248 -16.51 3.93 -12.84
C ASP A 248 -15.99 5.36 -12.67
N GLU A 249 -15.95 5.85 -11.43
CA GLU A 249 -15.48 7.18 -11.07
C GLU A 249 -14.96 7.24 -9.63
N ALA A 250 -14.30 8.35 -9.30
CA ALA A 250 -13.70 8.54 -8.00
C ALA A 250 -14.75 8.74 -6.89
N MET A 251 -14.64 7.97 -5.82
CA MET A 251 -15.52 8.00 -4.66
C MET A 251 -15.01 8.92 -3.56
N ASP A 252 -15.93 9.45 -2.75
CA ASP A 252 -15.60 10.09 -1.49
C ASP A 252 -15.15 9.03 -0.47
N SER A 253 -13.85 8.96 -0.23
CA SER A 253 -13.24 7.98 0.67
C SER A 253 -13.81 8.03 2.10
N SER A 254 -14.33 9.18 2.55
CA SER A 254 -14.96 9.31 3.86
C SER A 254 -16.28 8.53 3.99
N THR A 255 -16.91 8.23 2.85
CA THR A 255 -18.14 7.42 2.79
C THR A 255 -17.88 5.92 2.66
N LEU A 256 -16.62 5.52 2.41
CA LEU A 256 -16.20 4.13 2.28
C LEU A 256 -15.64 3.62 3.61
N ASN A 257 -16.40 2.81 4.33
CA ASN A 257 -16.03 2.31 5.64
C ASN A 257 -16.74 0.97 5.93
N PRO A 258 -16.39 0.24 7.01
CA PRO A 258 -17.01 -1.06 7.31
C PRO A 258 -18.52 -1.03 7.62
N THR A 259 -19.17 0.14 7.67
CA THR A 259 -20.65 0.21 7.75
C THR A 259 -21.30 0.36 6.38
N THR A 260 -20.58 0.93 5.42
CA THR A 260 -21.04 1.11 4.04
C THR A 260 -20.58 -0.02 3.12
N PHE A 261 -19.44 -0.65 3.39
CA PHE A 261 -19.02 -1.87 2.72
C PHE A 261 -19.00 -3.02 3.74
N THR A 262 -19.94 -3.93 3.62
CA THR A 262 -20.15 -5.04 4.56
C THR A 262 -20.04 -6.38 3.84
N VAL A 263 -19.52 -7.39 4.55
CA VAL A 263 -19.55 -8.80 4.12
C VAL A 263 -20.28 -9.59 5.19
N THR A 264 -21.26 -10.39 4.78
CA THR A 264 -22.07 -11.20 5.67
C THR A 264 -22.01 -12.68 5.25
N GLY A 265 -21.90 -13.55 6.24
CA GLY A 265 -21.95 -15.00 6.06
C GLY A 265 -23.30 -15.60 6.38
N LEU A 266 -23.32 -16.91 6.63
CA LEU A 266 -24.51 -17.68 6.93
C LEU A 266 -25.31 -17.05 8.10
N GLY A 267 -26.63 -16.93 7.93
CA GLY A 267 -27.50 -16.34 8.93
C GLY A 267 -27.30 -14.82 9.12
N ALA A 268 -26.81 -14.11 8.09
CA ALA A 268 -26.48 -12.68 8.11
C ALA A 268 -25.41 -12.29 9.16
N THR A 269 -24.54 -13.24 9.54
CA THR A 269 -23.42 -12.95 10.44
C THR A 269 -22.44 -11.98 9.77
N VAL A 270 -22.21 -10.82 10.39
CA VAL A 270 -21.29 -9.81 9.86
C VAL A 270 -19.86 -10.26 10.04
N VAL A 271 -19.10 -10.24 8.95
CA VAL A 271 -17.62 -10.44 8.97
C VAL A 271 -16.98 -9.14 9.45
N VAL A 272 -16.09 -9.24 10.42
CA VAL A 272 -15.28 -8.09 10.86
C VAL A 272 -14.13 -7.91 9.89
N GLY A 273 -13.92 -6.70 9.38
CA GLY A 273 -12.88 -6.41 8.42
C GLY A 273 -12.48 -4.93 8.39
N LYS A 274 -11.43 -4.64 7.65
CA LYS A 274 -10.97 -3.29 7.34
C LYS A 274 -11.40 -2.92 5.93
N VAL A 275 -11.69 -1.64 5.71
CA VAL A 275 -11.95 -1.10 4.37
C VAL A 275 -10.81 -0.16 4.02
N SER A 276 -10.27 -0.31 2.82
CA SER A 276 -9.33 0.61 2.20
C SER A 276 -9.85 1.03 0.83
N TYR A 277 -9.35 2.16 0.32
CA TYR A 277 -9.73 2.66 -1.00
C TYR A 277 -8.48 3.13 -1.74
N ASP A 278 -8.25 2.56 -2.91
CA ASP A 278 -7.25 3.03 -3.85
C ASP A 278 -7.90 4.06 -4.78
N VAL A 279 -7.45 5.32 -4.63
CA VAL A 279 -8.00 6.46 -5.39
C VAL A 279 -7.52 6.44 -6.85
N SER A 280 -6.36 5.84 -7.12
CA SER A 280 -5.78 5.81 -8.47
C SER A 280 -6.44 4.76 -9.36
N ASP A 281 -6.85 3.66 -8.79
CA ASP A 281 -7.48 2.53 -9.49
C ASP A 281 -9.00 2.47 -9.24
N GLU A 282 -9.54 3.38 -8.38
CA GLU A 282 -10.96 3.47 -8.02
C GLU A 282 -11.49 2.18 -7.38
N ILE A 283 -10.60 1.48 -6.61
CA ILE A 283 -10.90 0.17 -6.01
C ILE A 283 -11.10 0.30 -4.51
N VAL A 284 -12.28 -0.09 -4.02
CA VAL A 284 -12.52 -0.30 -2.59
C VAL A 284 -12.26 -1.77 -2.23
N THR A 285 -11.52 -1.99 -1.14
CA THR A 285 -11.19 -3.34 -0.66
C THR A 285 -11.64 -3.53 0.78
N PHE A 286 -12.38 -4.61 1.02
CA PHE A 286 -12.71 -5.12 2.35
C PHE A 286 -11.77 -6.29 2.67
N THR A 287 -10.96 -6.16 3.71
CA THR A 287 -10.04 -7.21 4.17
C THR A 287 -10.56 -7.79 5.48
N PRO A 288 -11.01 -9.05 5.53
CA PRO A 288 -11.41 -9.72 6.76
C PRO A 288 -10.27 -9.72 7.79
N THR A 289 -10.60 -9.52 9.08
CA THR A 289 -9.61 -9.57 10.17
C THR A 289 -9.25 -11.00 10.60
N SER A 290 -10.02 -11.98 10.15
CA SER A 290 -9.79 -13.41 10.35
C SER A 290 -10.28 -14.16 9.12
N THR A 291 -9.78 -15.39 8.94
CA THR A 291 -10.19 -16.24 7.82
C THR A 291 -11.70 -16.45 7.78
N LEU A 292 -12.26 -16.41 6.58
CA LEU A 292 -13.66 -16.72 6.32
C LEU A 292 -13.93 -18.21 6.59
N ALA A 293 -15.15 -18.55 6.97
CA ALA A 293 -15.54 -19.95 7.10
C ALA A 293 -15.43 -20.67 5.75
N ALA A 294 -14.84 -21.86 5.75
CA ALA A 294 -14.72 -22.67 4.54
C ALA A 294 -16.07 -23.18 4.01
N SER A 295 -16.15 -23.44 2.71
CA SER A 295 -17.33 -23.96 2.02
C SER A 295 -18.63 -23.20 2.36
N THR A 296 -18.50 -21.90 2.58
CA THR A 296 -19.59 -21.01 3.05
C THR A 296 -19.86 -19.91 2.03
N THR A 297 -21.15 -19.65 1.79
CA THR A 297 -21.54 -18.52 0.93
C THR A 297 -21.57 -17.23 1.73
N PHE A 298 -20.91 -16.22 1.20
CA PHE A 298 -20.88 -14.85 1.71
C PHE A 298 -21.59 -13.91 0.75
N THR A 299 -22.16 -12.84 1.30
CA THR A 299 -22.72 -11.72 0.53
C THR A 299 -21.97 -10.45 0.88
N ALA A 300 -21.42 -9.80 -0.11
CA ALA A 300 -20.83 -8.48 0.01
C ALA A 300 -21.85 -7.43 -0.43
N THR A 301 -21.91 -6.31 0.29
CA THR A 301 -22.86 -5.23 0.01
C THR A 301 -22.16 -3.88 0.20
N ILE A 302 -22.32 -2.98 -0.79
CA ILE A 302 -21.94 -1.57 -0.69
C ILE A 302 -23.22 -0.76 -0.72
N ALA A 303 -23.44 0.05 0.33
CA ALA A 303 -24.62 0.90 0.48
C ALA A 303 -24.24 2.20 1.19
N GLY A 304 -24.77 3.35 0.73
CA GLY A 304 -24.53 4.65 1.35
C GLY A 304 -23.18 5.28 0.99
N ALA A 305 -22.40 4.68 0.10
CA ALA A 305 -21.22 5.32 -0.49
C ALA A 305 -21.63 6.40 -1.50
N MET A 306 -20.81 7.43 -1.67
CA MET A 306 -21.06 8.56 -2.57
C MET A 306 -19.82 8.87 -3.38
N ASP A 307 -20.02 9.46 -4.57
CA ASP A 307 -18.96 10.08 -5.35
C ASP A 307 -18.48 11.42 -4.75
N LEU A 308 -17.55 12.08 -5.39
CA LEU A 308 -17.04 13.39 -4.96
C LEU A 308 -18.02 14.54 -5.21
N ALA A 309 -19.07 14.35 -5.99
CA ALA A 309 -20.14 15.30 -6.24
C ALA A 309 -21.31 15.16 -5.25
N GLY A 310 -21.33 14.08 -4.47
CA GLY A 310 -22.36 13.75 -3.48
C GLY A 310 -23.50 12.90 -4.04
N ASN A 311 -23.35 12.32 -5.26
CA ASN A 311 -24.34 11.38 -5.78
C ASN A 311 -24.17 10.02 -5.12
N ALA A 312 -25.28 9.43 -4.67
CA ALA A 312 -25.24 8.18 -3.95
C ALA A 312 -25.09 6.97 -4.90
N LEU A 313 -24.17 6.07 -4.57
CA LEU A 313 -24.07 4.75 -5.21
C LEU A 313 -25.38 3.98 -4.97
N PRO A 314 -26.05 3.46 -6.01
CA PRO A 314 -27.12 2.49 -5.83
C PRO A 314 -26.64 1.28 -5.05
N THR A 315 -27.41 0.83 -4.05
CA THR A 315 -27.02 -0.34 -3.26
C THR A 315 -26.65 -1.51 -4.17
N THR A 316 -25.42 -1.96 -4.07
CA THR A 316 -24.89 -3.05 -4.86
C THR A 316 -24.52 -4.22 -3.97
N SER A 317 -24.97 -5.44 -4.33
CA SER A 317 -24.67 -6.66 -3.60
C SER A 317 -24.30 -7.79 -4.55
N TRP A 318 -23.34 -8.60 -4.13
CA TRP A 318 -22.94 -9.83 -4.84
C TRP A 318 -22.57 -10.93 -3.85
N SER A 319 -22.61 -12.18 -4.29
CA SER A 319 -22.31 -13.32 -3.43
C SER A 319 -21.15 -14.15 -4.00
N PHE A 320 -20.43 -14.81 -3.12
CA PHE A 320 -19.38 -15.76 -3.46
C PHE A 320 -19.35 -16.89 -2.44
N THR A 321 -18.78 -18.03 -2.81
CA THR A 321 -18.66 -19.20 -1.92
C THR A 321 -17.19 -19.55 -1.75
N THR A 322 -16.75 -19.62 -0.50
CA THR A 322 -15.38 -20.04 -0.18
C THR A 322 -15.14 -21.52 -0.50
N GLY A 323 -13.90 -21.84 -0.83
CA GLY A 323 -13.45 -23.23 -1.03
C GLY A 323 -13.36 -24.01 0.28
N SER A 324 -12.98 -25.28 0.19
CA SER A 324 -12.53 -26.04 1.35
C SER A 324 -11.25 -25.40 1.88
N ALA A 325 -11.04 -25.45 3.21
CA ALA A 325 -9.85 -24.91 3.83
C ALA A 325 -8.58 -25.57 3.25
N THR A 326 -8.05 -25.00 2.20
CA THR A 326 -6.71 -25.32 1.70
C THR A 326 -5.84 -24.13 2.03
N THR A 327 -4.82 -24.38 2.82
CA THR A 327 -3.76 -23.38 3.05
C THR A 327 -3.14 -23.07 1.70
N GLY A 328 -3.26 -21.82 1.25
CA GLY A 328 -2.48 -21.30 0.13
C GLY A 328 -0.99 -21.52 0.36
N GLN A 329 -0.18 -21.44 -0.70
CA GLN A 329 1.27 -21.46 -0.57
C GLN A 329 1.70 -20.35 0.39
N SER A 330 2.38 -20.71 1.48
CA SER A 330 2.89 -19.70 2.43
C SER A 330 3.91 -18.79 1.75
N PRO A 331 3.94 -17.49 2.08
CA PRO A 331 5.01 -16.60 1.64
C PRO A 331 6.37 -17.15 2.04
N VAL A 332 7.37 -16.95 1.19
CA VAL A 332 8.74 -17.39 1.46
C VAL A 332 9.41 -16.40 2.41
N ASP A 333 9.93 -16.89 3.50
CA ASP A 333 10.70 -16.08 4.42
C ASP A 333 12.09 -15.78 3.82
N LEU A 334 12.36 -14.50 3.59
CA LEU A 334 13.64 -14.00 3.11
C LEU A 334 14.61 -13.68 4.27
N GLY A 335 14.19 -13.83 5.52
CA GLY A 335 14.98 -13.45 6.69
C GLY A 335 15.48 -12.00 6.60
N SER A 336 16.72 -11.75 6.97
CA SER A 336 17.33 -10.42 6.91
C SER A 336 17.51 -9.89 5.47
N ALA A 337 17.48 -10.75 4.44
CA ALA A 337 17.49 -10.32 3.04
C ALA A 337 16.22 -9.55 2.64
N SER A 338 15.14 -9.68 3.40
CA SER A 338 13.88 -8.97 3.17
C SER A 338 14.01 -7.44 3.22
N SER A 339 14.99 -6.91 3.94
CA SER A 339 15.26 -5.46 4.05
C SER A 339 16.07 -4.88 2.89
N TYR A 340 16.59 -5.72 1.99
CA TYR A 340 17.43 -5.29 0.87
C TYR A 340 16.64 -5.17 -0.41
N ALA A 341 16.71 -4.02 -1.07
CA ALA A 341 16.24 -3.82 -2.44
C ALA A 341 17.26 -4.40 -3.44
N ILE A 342 18.55 -4.28 -3.13
CA ILE A 342 19.65 -4.86 -3.88
C ILE A 342 20.57 -5.63 -2.94
N LEU A 343 20.84 -6.90 -3.25
CA LEU A 343 21.84 -7.71 -2.55
C LEU A 343 22.63 -8.50 -3.60
N ALA A 344 23.96 -8.38 -3.57
CA ALA A 344 24.85 -9.03 -4.53
C ALA A 344 26.04 -9.70 -3.84
N ALA A 345 26.68 -10.66 -4.54
CA ALA A 345 27.88 -11.32 -4.03
C ALA A 345 29.18 -10.70 -4.55
N THR A 346 29.23 -10.21 -5.78
CA THR A 346 30.50 -9.80 -6.40
C THR A 346 30.62 -8.29 -6.59
N THR A 347 29.64 -7.66 -7.25
CA THR A 347 29.62 -6.21 -7.51
C THR A 347 28.19 -5.68 -7.57
N VAL A 348 28.04 -4.40 -7.24
CA VAL A 348 26.83 -3.62 -7.57
C VAL A 348 27.22 -2.46 -8.46
N THR A 349 26.56 -2.32 -9.61
CA THR A 349 26.85 -1.27 -10.59
C THR A 349 25.58 -0.50 -10.94
N ALA A 350 25.64 0.83 -10.85
CA ALA A 350 24.59 1.72 -11.34
C ALA A 350 25.14 2.58 -12.49
N PRO A 351 24.86 2.25 -13.77
CA PRO A 351 25.39 3.02 -14.91
C PRO A 351 24.71 4.39 -15.10
N GLY A 352 23.71 4.74 -14.30
CA GLY A 352 22.96 6.00 -14.39
C GLY A 352 22.48 6.52 -13.05
N ALA A 353 21.83 7.68 -13.06
CA ALA A 353 21.19 8.24 -11.88
C ALA A 353 19.90 7.47 -11.56
N ILE A 354 19.97 6.53 -10.64
CA ILE A 354 18.85 5.75 -10.14
C ILE A 354 18.64 6.00 -8.65
N VAL A 355 17.46 5.64 -8.17
CA VAL A 355 17.13 5.64 -6.74
C VAL A 355 16.84 4.20 -6.30
N VAL A 356 17.59 3.71 -5.33
CA VAL A 356 17.34 2.43 -4.67
C VAL A 356 16.56 2.71 -3.39
N ASN A 357 15.29 2.32 -3.34
CA ASN A 357 14.44 2.46 -2.16
C ASN A 357 14.49 1.16 -1.35
N GLY A 358 15.30 1.12 -0.31
CA GLY A 358 15.64 -0.02 0.53
C GLY A 358 17.15 -0.17 0.69
N ASN A 359 17.58 -1.16 1.45
CA ASN A 359 19.01 -1.37 1.69
C ASN A 359 19.74 -1.88 0.45
N LEU A 360 21.02 -1.51 0.32
CA LEU A 360 21.95 -2.08 -0.62
C LEU A 360 22.96 -2.95 0.15
N GLY A 361 23.12 -4.20 -0.27
CA GLY A 361 24.05 -5.16 0.33
C GLY A 361 25.02 -5.74 -0.69
N LEU A 362 26.27 -5.96 -0.26
CA LEU A 362 27.31 -6.61 -1.04
C LEU A 362 28.19 -7.44 -0.12
N TYR A 363 28.27 -8.76 -0.35
CA TYR A 363 29.13 -9.69 0.39
C TYR A 363 29.38 -10.98 -0.44
N PRO A 364 30.60 -11.50 -0.54
CA PRO A 364 31.89 -10.99 -0.02
C PRO A 364 32.55 -9.93 -0.90
N GLY A 365 31.89 -9.48 -1.97
CA GLY A 365 32.40 -8.42 -2.84
C GLY A 365 32.48 -7.07 -2.13
N THR A 366 33.34 -6.19 -2.66
CA THR A 366 33.58 -4.85 -2.08
C THR A 366 33.35 -3.72 -3.06
N SER A 367 33.07 -4.03 -4.35
CA SER A 367 32.98 -3.03 -5.41
C SER A 367 31.54 -2.57 -5.66
N VAL A 368 31.23 -1.36 -5.23
CA VAL A 368 29.99 -0.65 -5.58
C VAL A 368 30.35 0.56 -6.43
N THR A 369 29.81 0.65 -7.64
CA THR A 369 30.13 1.70 -8.62
C THR A 369 28.89 2.41 -9.12
N GLY A 370 29.02 3.72 -9.43
CA GLY A 370 27.92 4.56 -9.91
C GLY A 370 27.07 5.19 -8.80
N PHE A 371 27.53 5.14 -7.55
CA PHE A 371 26.94 5.80 -6.40
C PHE A 371 27.90 6.83 -5.80
N PRO A 372 27.82 8.13 -6.14
CA PRO A 372 26.86 8.79 -7.04
C PRO A 372 27.13 8.55 -8.56
N PRO A 373 26.19 8.92 -9.49
CA PRO A 373 24.98 9.71 -9.28
C PRO A 373 23.76 8.93 -8.74
N ALA A 374 23.84 7.61 -8.69
CA ALA A 374 22.79 6.82 -8.04
C ALA A 374 22.74 7.07 -6.53
N THR A 375 21.54 6.92 -5.94
CA THR A 375 21.31 7.13 -4.51
C THR A 375 20.65 5.91 -3.87
N VAL A 376 20.89 5.71 -2.58
CA VAL A 376 20.27 4.65 -1.77
C VAL A 376 19.46 5.30 -0.65
N ASN A 377 18.14 5.09 -0.68
CA ASN A 377 17.24 5.44 0.43
C ASN A 377 17.15 4.24 1.38
N GLY A 378 18.20 4.04 2.16
CA GLY A 378 18.37 2.92 3.05
C GLY A 378 19.81 2.81 3.52
N THR A 379 20.15 1.71 4.20
CA THR A 379 21.53 1.43 4.63
C THR A 379 22.32 0.78 3.51
N THR A 380 23.59 1.16 3.37
CA THR A 380 24.55 0.47 2.48
C THR A 380 25.47 -0.40 3.33
N ASN A 381 25.41 -1.71 3.10
CA ASN A 381 26.19 -2.73 3.81
C ASN A 381 27.15 -3.42 2.84
N ILE A 382 28.44 -3.16 2.98
CA ILE A 382 29.48 -3.71 2.09
C ILE A 382 30.47 -4.49 2.94
N ASP A 383 30.67 -5.76 2.60
CA ASP A 383 31.61 -6.68 3.23
C ASP A 383 31.55 -6.64 4.78
N ASN A 384 30.34 -6.60 5.30
CA ASN A 384 30.10 -6.53 6.74
C ASN A 384 29.15 -7.67 7.19
N THR A 385 29.02 -7.84 8.52
CA THR A 385 28.20 -8.90 9.11
C THR A 385 26.74 -8.84 8.67
N ALA A 386 26.15 -7.64 8.49
CA ALA A 386 24.76 -7.49 8.07
C ALA A 386 24.56 -8.02 6.63
N ALA A 387 25.45 -7.67 5.69
CA ALA A 387 25.39 -8.19 4.33
C ALA A 387 25.70 -9.69 4.26
N MET A 388 26.63 -10.18 5.11
CA MET A 388 26.96 -11.62 5.22
C MET A 388 25.74 -12.43 5.69
N THR A 389 25.05 -11.97 6.74
CA THR A 389 23.84 -12.64 7.24
C THR A 389 22.74 -12.63 6.21
N ALA A 390 22.53 -11.50 5.52
CA ALA A 390 21.53 -11.39 4.46
C ALA A 390 21.81 -12.34 3.28
N GLN A 391 23.07 -12.55 2.90
CA GLN A 391 23.45 -13.54 1.87
C GLN A 391 23.17 -14.98 2.33
N ALA A 392 23.39 -15.30 3.59
CA ALA A 392 23.10 -16.62 4.15
C ALA A 392 21.57 -16.89 4.17
N ASP A 393 20.78 -15.90 4.58
CA ASP A 393 19.32 -15.98 4.57
C ASP A 393 18.78 -16.07 3.12
N LEU A 394 19.34 -15.31 2.18
CA LEU A 394 19.01 -15.39 0.76
C LEU A 394 19.25 -16.79 0.20
N LEU A 395 20.38 -17.40 0.51
CA LEU A 395 20.67 -18.77 0.08
C LEU A 395 19.69 -19.78 0.70
N THR A 396 19.31 -19.59 1.94
CA THR A 396 18.30 -20.42 2.62
C THR A 396 16.94 -20.31 1.92
N ALA A 397 16.49 -19.08 1.65
CA ALA A 397 15.24 -18.83 0.95
C ALA A 397 15.25 -19.41 -0.48
N TYR A 398 16.35 -19.22 -1.21
CA TYR A 398 16.51 -19.77 -2.56
C TYR A 398 16.40 -21.31 -2.58
N ASN A 399 17.06 -21.97 -1.63
CA ASN A 399 17.01 -23.43 -1.52
C ASN A 399 15.62 -23.92 -1.09
N ALA A 400 14.94 -23.17 -0.23
CA ALA A 400 13.56 -23.48 0.16
C ALA A 400 12.61 -23.41 -1.04
N LEU A 401 12.74 -22.37 -1.89
CA LEU A 401 11.98 -22.25 -3.13
C LEU A 401 12.28 -23.39 -4.11
N PHE A 402 13.54 -23.76 -4.25
CA PHE A 402 13.97 -24.85 -5.14
C PHE A 402 13.42 -26.22 -4.69
N ALA A 403 13.30 -26.43 -3.38
CA ALA A 403 12.84 -27.69 -2.78
C ALA A 403 11.32 -27.87 -2.82
N LEU A 404 10.54 -26.86 -3.19
CA LEU A 404 9.10 -27.00 -3.33
C LEU A 404 8.75 -28.00 -4.42
N SER A 405 7.67 -28.76 -4.21
CA SER A 405 7.15 -29.66 -5.24
C SER A 405 6.88 -28.90 -6.53
N PRO A 406 7.30 -29.42 -7.68
CA PRO A 406 7.02 -28.80 -8.97
C PRO A 406 5.52 -28.55 -9.16
N GLY A 407 5.18 -27.33 -9.53
CA GLY A 407 3.82 -26.93 -9.86
C GLY A 407 3.48 -27.11 -11.35
N ALA A 408 2.64 -26.24 -11.88
CA ALA A 408 2.32 -26.22 -13.30
C ALA A 408 3.58 -25.99 -14.14
N THR A 409 3.78 -26.78 -15.17
CA THR A 409 4.93 -26.64 -16.07
C THR A 409 4.64 -25.54 -17.08
N GLU A 410 5.38 -24.45 -17.00
CA GLU A 410 5.35 -23.34 -17.95
C GLU A 410 6.75 -23.15 -18.52
N THR A 411 6.90 -23.33 -19.81
CA THR A 411 8.22 -23.25 -20.47
C THR A 411 8.24 -22.20 -21.56
N GLY A 412 9.39 -21.52 -21.70
CA GLY A 412 9.58 -20.52 -22.74
C GLY A 412 8.89 -19.20 -22.41
N ASN A 413 7.94 -18.79 -23.25
CA ASN A 413 7.27 -17.51 -23.07
C ASN A 413 6.00 -17.62 -22.23
N ILE A 414 5.96 -16.89 -21.10
CA ILE A 414 4.79 -16.72 -20.25
C ILE A 414 4.09 -15.37 -20.45
N GLY A 415 4.59 -14.54 -21.37
CA GLY A 415 3.94 -13.28 -21.76
C GLY A 415 2.61 -13.53 -22.46
N GLY A 416 1.61 -12.72 -22.13
CA GLY A 416 0.22 -12.87 -22.59
C GLY A 416 -0.64 -13.81 -21.74
N LEU A 417 -0.05 -14.52 -20.77
CA LEU A 417 -0.80 -15.39 -19.86
C LEU A 417 -1.40 -14.58 -18.70
N THR A 418 -2.52 -15.11 -18.18
CA THR A 418 -3.06 -14.72 -16.86
C THR A 418 -2.96 -15.94 -15.95
N LEU A 419 -2.15 -15.83 -14.90
CA LEU A 419 -1.81 -16.93 -14.01
C LEU A 419 -2.43 -16.73 -12.62
N PRO A 420 -3.18 -17.71 -12.10
CA PRO A 420 -3.64 -17.72 -10.71
C PRO A 420 -2.46 -17.96 -9.74
N PRO A 421 -2.66 -17.82 -8.41
CA PRO A 421 -1.64 -18.14 -7.41
C PRO A 421 -1.16 -19.59 -7.54
N GLY A 422 0.13 -19.83 -7.32
CA GLY A 422 0.68 -21.18 -7.39
C GLY A 422 2.17 -21.25 -7.66
N VAL A 423 2.66 -22.48 -7.83
CA VAL A 423 4.04 -22.77 -8.23
C VAL A 423 4.08 -23.06 -9.73
N TYR A 424 4.97 -22.39 -10.44
CA TYR A 424 5.18 -22.53 -11.88
C TYR A 424 6.62 -22.95 -12.15
N THR A 425 6.81 -23.97 -12.97
CA THR A 425 8.11 -24.63 -13.05
C THR A 425 8.60 -24.73 -14.50
N ALA A 426 9.85 -24.34 -14.74
CA ALA A 426 10.61 -24.61 -15.95
C ALA A 426 11.97 -25.22 -15.59
N PRO A 427 12.02 -26.50 -15.19
CA PRO A 427 13.14 -27.06 -14.42
C PRO A 427 14.48 -27.15 -15.17
N SER A 428 14.47 -27.15 -16.49
CA SER A 428 15.68 -27.22 -17.31
C SER A 428 15.76 -26.18 -18.41
N THR A 429 14.86 -25.19 -18.40
CA THR A 429 14.75 -24.18 -19.46
C THR A 429 14.64 -22.78 -18.88
N SER A 430 14.67 -21.76 -19.75
CA SER A 430 14.39 -20.37 -19.41
C SER A 430 12.88 -20.10 -19.35
N MET A 431 12.53 -19.03 -18.63
CA MET A 431 11.25 -18.33 -18.78
C MET A 431 11.47 -16.96 -19.36
N ALA A 432 10.55 -16.50 -20.21
CA ALA A 432 10.58 -15.15 -20.74
C ALA A 432 9.18 -14.52 -20.74
N ILE A 433 9.15 -13.19 -20.57
CA ILE A 433 7.99 -12.36 -20.87
C ILE A 433 8.32 -11.65 -22.19
N SER A 434 7.90 -12.25 -23.34
CA SER A 434 8.41 -11.84 -24.64
C SER A 434 7.34 -11.60 -25.72
N SER A 435 6.09 -11.95 -25.50
CA SER A 435 5.01 -11.73 -26.49
C SER A 435 3.70 -11.24 -25.89
N GLY A 436 3.80 -10.31 -24.95
CA GLY A 436 2.67 -9.71 -24.23
C GLY A 436 2.97 -9.59 -22.75
N ASN A 437 2.15 -8.85 -22.01
CA ASN A 437 2.30 -8.70 -20.59
C ASN A 437 1.89 -9.99 -19.86
N LEU A 438 2.58 -10.30 -18.77
CA LEU A 438 2.14 -11.35 -17.85
C LEU A 438 1.18 -10.73 -16.82
N THR A 439 0.01 -11.33 -16.65
CA THR A 439 -0.94 -10.95 -15.60
C THR A 439 -0.93 -11.97 -14.48
N LEU A 440 -0.75 -11.55 -13.24
CA LEU A 440 -0.86 -12.38 -12.05
C LEU A 440 -2.15 -11.99 -11.33
N ASP A 441 -3.12 -12.89 -11.35
CA ASP A 441 -4.47 -12.66 -10.85
C ASP A 441 -4.64 -13.34 -9.49
N ALA A 442 -4.71 -12.54 -8.44
CA ALA A 442 -4.89 -13.02 -7.07
C ALA A 442 -6.29 -13.54 -6.77
N GLN A 443 -7.25 -13.38 -7.70
CA GLN A 443 -8.63 -13.81 -7.50
C GLN A 443 -9.27 -13.31 -6.19
N GLY A 444 -8.81 -12.15 -5.69
CA GLY A 444 -9.27 -11.52 -4.46
C GLY A 444 -8.47 -11.86 -3.20
N ASP A 445 -7.50 -12.76 -3.30
CA ASP A 445 -6.63 -13.13 -2.18
C ASP A 445 -5.39 -12.23 -2.15
N THR A 446 -5.35 -11.25 -1.23
CA THR A 446 -4.18 -10.37 -1.06
C THR A 446 -2.95 -11.10 -0.49
N ASN A 447 -3.12 -12.32 0.04
CA ASN A 447 -2.03 -13.18 0.49
C ASN A 447 -1.60 -14.19 -0.59
N ALA A 448 -2.20 -14.13 -1.77
CA ALA A 448 -1.86 -14.99 -2.89
C ALA A 448 -0.36 -14.96 -3.20
N VAL A 449 0.22 -16.13 -3.40
CA VAL A 449 1.67 -16.31 -3.64
C VAL A 449 1.90 -16.94 -5.01
N TRP A 450 2.85 -16.38 -5.74
CA TRP A 450 3.38 -16.95 -6.98
C TRP A 450 4.85 -17.29 -6.81
N ILE A 451 5.22 -18.50 -7.18
CA ILE A 451 6.59 -18.98 -7.17
C ILE A 451 6.94 -19.50 -8.56
N PHE A 452 7.94 -18.90 -9.16
CA PHE A 452 8.48 -19.32 -10.45
C PHE A 452 9.83 -20.01 -10.24
N GLN A 453 9.87 -21.33 -10.46
CA GLN A 453 11.10 -22.14 -10.40
C GLN A 453 11.68 -22.24 -11.81
N ILE A 454 12.72 -21.47 -12.09
CA ILE A 454 13.31 -21.33 -13.43
C ILE A 454 14.69 -21.97 -13.44
N GLY A 455 14.86 -23.02 -14.27
CA GLY A 455 16.11 -23.81 -14.30
C GLY A 455 17.31 -23.04 -14.86
N THR A 456 17.11 -22.06 -15.75
CA THR A 456 18.20 -21.28 -16.35
C THR A 456 17.96 -19.77 -16.21
N THR A 457 17.53 -19.05 -17.25
CA THR A 457 17.41 -17.59 -17.27
C THR A 457 15.97 -17.10 -17.18
N LEU A 458 15.81 -15.90 -16.62
CA LEU A 458 14.59 -15.11 -16.72
C LEU A 458 14.86 -13.88 -17.58
N ASP A 459 14.08 -13.70 -18.66
CA ASP A 459 14.23 -12.57 -19.57
C ASP A 459 12.91 -11.83 -19.76
N VAL A 460 12.90 -10.52 -19.51
CA VAL A 460 11.74 -9.64 -19.74
C VAL A 460 12.08 -8.67 -20.86
N THR A 461 11.42 -8.82 -22.02
CA THR A 461 11.72 -8.02 -23.20
C THR A 461 11.28 -6.55 -23.07
N PRO A 462 11.85 -5.63 -23.87
CA PRO A 462 11.55 -4.20 -23.76
C PRO A 462 10.06 -3.86 -23.79
N GLY A 463 9.66 -2.97 -22.88
CA GLY A 463 8.31 -2.43 -22.81
C GLY A 463 7.24 -3.36 -22.22
N LEU A 464 7.56 -4.63 -21.98
CA LEU A 464 6.63 -5.58 -21.38
C LEU A 464 6.64 -5.49 -19.85
N ARG A 465 5.55 -5.98 -19.25
CA ARG A 465 5.35 -5.83 -17.81
C ARG A 465 4.68 -7.01 -17.15
N VAL A 466 4.94 -7.17 -15.86
CA VAL A 466 4.11 -7.97 -14.96
C VAL A 466 2.99 -7.08 -14.45
N ILE A 467 1.74 -7.47 -14.71
CA ILE A 467 0.52 -6.81 -14.25
C ILE A 467 0.02 -7.55 -13.03
N LEU A 468 -0.27 -6.81 -11.96
CA LEU A 468 -0.92 -7.34 -10.77
C LEU A 468 -2.41 -7.06 -10.87
N ALA A 469 -3.22 -8.10 -10.70
CA ALA A 469 -4.66 -8.01 -10.78
C ALA A 469 -5.31 -8.56 -9.51
N ASN A 470 -6.47 -7.98 -9.17
CA ASN A 470 -7.37 -8.52 -8.17
C ASN A 470 -6.73 -8.77 -6.78
N GLY A 471 -5.91 -7.81 -6.30
CA GLY A 471 -5.26 -7.89 -4.99
C GLY A 471 -3.89 -8.56 -4.97
N ALA A 472 -3.31 -8.91 -6.12
CA ALA A 472 -1.96 -9.45 -6.20
C ALA A 472 -0.92 -8.47 -5.65
N GLN A 473 0.01 -8.96 -4.82
CA GLN A 473 1.04 -8.15 -4.17
C GLN A 473 2.43 -8.51 -4.70
N ALA A 474 3.23 -7.50 -5.06
CA ALA A 474 4.60 -7.71 -5.52
C ALA A 474 5.48 -8.40 -4.46
N SER A 475 5.19 -8.18 -3.17
CA SER A 475 5.87 -8.85 -2.05
C SER A 475 5.73 -10.38 -2.07
N ASN A 476 4.64 -10.89 -2.63
CA ASN A 476 4.27 -12.30 -2.61
C ASN A 476 4.63 -13.04 -3.91
N ILE A 477 5.41 -12.42 -4.79
CA ILE A 477 5.87 -13.00 -6.04
C ILE A 477 7.36 -13.30 -5.92
N PHE A 478 7.74 -14.55 -6.20
CA PHE A 478 9.11 -15.03 -6.06
C PHE A 478 9.60 -15.67 -7.37
N TRP A 479 10.66 -15.10 -7.93
CA TRP A 479 11.32 -15.59 -9.13
C TRP A 479 12.63 -16.27 -8.73
N GLN A 480 12.60 -17.58 -8.54
CA GLN A 480 13.79 -18.39 -8.30
C GLN A 480 14.43 -18.70 -9.66
N VAL A 481 15.63 -18.17 -9.91
CA VAL A 481 16.29 -18.22 -11.22
C VAL A 481 17.61 -18.99 -11.11
N GLY A 482 17.70 -20.10 -11.82
CA GLY A 482 18.85 -21.03 -11.78
C GLY A 482 20.16 -20.43 -12.32
N SER A 483 20.09 -19.34 -13.08
CA SER A 483 21.26 -18.63 -13.60
C SER A 483 21.07 -17.11 -13.40
N SER A 484 20.84 -16.34 -14.46
CA SER A 484 20.75 -14.89 -14.45
C SER A 484 19.38 -14.38 -14.88
N ALA A 485 19.00 -13.19 -14.38
CA ALA A 485 17.80 -12.49 -14.81
C ALA A 485 18.15 -11.19 -15.55
N THR A 486 17.43 -10.92 -16.64
CA THR A 486 17.54 -9.67 -17.42
C THR A 486 16.17 -9.02 -17.55
N ILE A 487 16.05 -7.82 -17.01
CA ILE A 487 14.90 -6.94 -17.17
C ILE A 487 15.30 -5.87 -18.20
N ASP A 488 14.77 -5.99 -19.40
CA ASP A 488 15.24 -5.17 -20.52
C ASP A 488 14.64 -3.75 -20.50
N THR A 489 15.11 -2.91 -21.39
CA THR A 489 14.81 -1.47 -21.40
C THR A 489 13.30 -1.20 -21.36
N THR A 490 12.89 -0.26 -20.51
CA THR A 490 11.47 0.14 -20.32
C THR A 490 10.52 -0.96 -19.85
N ALA A 491 11.03 -2.14 -19.51
CA ALA A 491 10.20 -3.22 -18.92
C ALA A 491 9.83 -2.90 -17.46
N VAL A 492 8.68 -3.40 -17.02
CA VAL A 492 8.21 -3.24 -15.63
C VAL A 492 8.11 -4.60 -14.97
N MET A 493 9.06 -4.87 -14.10
CA MET A 493 9.12 -6.12 -13.34
C MET A 493 8.57 -5.93 -11.93
N ARG A 494 7.89 -6.95 -11.44
CA ARG A 494 7.31 -6.99 -10.08
C ARG A 494 7.64 -8.30 -9.40
N GLY A 495 7.99 -8.21 -8.10
CA GLY A 495 8.33 -9.38 -7.29
C GLY A 495 9.80 -9.48 -6.93
N ASN A 496 10.11 -10.49 -6.13
CA ASN A 496 11.42 -10.75 -5.56
C ASN A 496 12.20 -11.67 -6.51
N ILE A 497 13.28 -11.19 -7.10
CA ILE A 497 14.14 -11.99 -7.98
C ILE A 497 15.29 -12.54 -7.15
N LEU A 498 15.35 -13.86 -7.02
CA LEU A 498 16.43 -14.60 -6.37
C LEU A 498 17.21 -15.34 -7.47
N ALA A 499 18.32 -14.78 -7.93
CA ALA A 499 19.11 -15.35 -9.01
C ALA A 499 20.37 -16.05 -8.48
N SER A 500 20.64 -17.24 -8.99
CA SER A 500 21.87 -17.97 -8.63
C SER A 500 23.13 -17.22 -9.05
N ILE A 501 23.09 -16.50 -10.19
CA ILE A 501 24.25 -15.76 -10.70
C ILE A 501 23.94 -14.25 -10.64
N SER A 502 23.55 -13.63 -11.72
CA SER A 502 23.51 -12.16 -11.80
C SER A 502 22.12 -11.64 -12.16
N ILE A 503 21.86 -10.38 -11.80
CA ILE A 503 20.64 -9.67 -12.17
C ILE A 503 21.01 -8.37 -12.89
N THR A 504 20.41 -8.15 -14.07
CA THR A 504 20.57 -6.91 -14.83
C THR A 504 19.22 -6.26 -15.04
N VAL A 505 19.09 -5.02 -14.57
CA VAL A 505 17.96 -4.14 -14.84
C VAL A 505 18.44 -3.04 -15.77
N ASN A 506 18.03 -3.09 -17.03
CA ASN A 506 18.51 -2.19 -18.07
C ASN A 506 17.89 -0.78 -17.98
N SER A 507 18.45 0.17 -18.72
CA SER A 507 18.05 1.58 -18.68
C SER A 507 16.55 1.80 -18.95
N GLY A 508 15.90 2.58 -18.10
CA GLY A 508 14.47 2.85 -18.19
C GLY A 508 13.56 1.72 -17.71
N ALA A 509 14.09 0.55 -17.36
CA ALA A 509 13.30 -0.49 -16.71
C ALA A 509 13.00 -0.14 -15.25
N THR A 510 11.92 -0.69 -14.72
CA THR A 510 11.53 -0.57 -13.30
C THR A 510 11.43 -1.94 -12.66
N LEU A 511 11.92 -2.04 -11.42
CA LEU A 511 11.70 -3.21 -10.56
C LEU A 511 10.97 -2.75 -9.29
N ASN A 512 9.69 -3.10 -9.19
CA ASN A 512 8.97 -3.03 -7.92
C ASN A 512 9.15 -4.38 -7.21
N GLY A 513 10.22 -4.49 -6.43
CA GLY A 513 10.67 -5.74 -5.84
C GLY A 513 12.16 -5.72 -5.51
N ARG A 514 12.71 -6.89 -5.30
CA ARG A 514 14.09 -7.10 -4.88
C ARG A 514 14.93 -7.72 -5.98
N ALA A 515 16.19 -7.25 -6.11
CA ALA A 515 17.21 -7.87 -6.93
C ALA A 515 18.27 -8.54 -6.02
N LEU A 516 18.14 -9.86 -5.82
CA LEU A 516 18.93 -10.63 -4.87
C LEU A 516 19.77 -11.69 -5.61
N ALA A 517 21.07 -11.44 -5.78
CA ALA A 517 22.02 -12.30 -6.49
C ALA A 517 22.90 -13.07 -5.49
N ILE A 518 22.89 -14.41 -5.56
CA ILE A 518 23.57 -15.30 -4.61
C ILE A 518 25.07 -15.35 -4.87
N ASN A 519 25.50 -15.51 -6.13
CA ASN A 519 26.91 -15.71 -6.47
C ASN A 519 27.44 -14.66 -7.45
N GLY A 520 26.62 -13.73 -7.91
CA GLY A 520 26.97 -12.80 -8.98
C GLY A 520 26.77 -11.34 -8.64
N ALA A 521 26.66 -10.55 -9.69
CA ALA A 521 26.53 -9.10 -9.64
C ALA A 521 25.06 -8.66 -9.78
N VAL A 522 24.78 -7.44 -9.30
CA VAL A 522 23.56 -6.72 -9.67
C VAL A 522 23.96 -5.46 -10.45
N THR A 523 23.43 -5.33 -11.68
CA THR A 523 23.53 -4.10 -12.49
C THR A 523 22.15 -3.44 -12.52
N ALA A 524 22.06 -2.23 -11.99
CA ALA A 524 20.81 -1.47 -11.88
C ALA A 524 20.89 -0.21 -12.76
N GLY A 525 20.55 -0.35 -14.04
CA GLY A 525 20.52 0.75 -15.02
C GLY A 525 19.15 1.40 -15.22
N GLY A 526 18.12 0.83 -14.61
CA GLY A 526 16.73 1.29 -14.69
C GLY A 526 16.43 2.47 -13.76
N SER A 527 15.15 2.73 -13.51
CA SER A 527 14.70 3.76 -12.56
C SER A 527 14.92 3.39 -11.10
N GLY A 528 15.65 2.30 -10.84
CA GLY A 528 16.01 1.78 -9.53
C GLY A 528 15.19 0.56 -9.11
N ALA A 529 15.76 -0.23 -8.18
CA ALA A 529 15.04 -1.26 -7.46
C ALA A 529 14.36 -0.61 -6.25
N ALA A 530 13.11 -0.91 -6.03
CA ALA A 530 12.39 -0.49 -4.84
C ALA A 530 11.85 -1.73 -4.14
N LEU A 531 11.91 -1.77 -2.82
CA LEU A 531 11.20 -2.78 -2.06
C LEU A 531 9.74 -2.78 -2.50
N PRO A 532 9.09 -3.96 -2.61
CA PRO A 532 7.70 -4.02 -2.98
C PRO A 532 6.90 -3.14 -2.04
N GLY A 533 6.30 -2.08 -2.56
CA GLY A 533 5.39 -1.26 -1.81
C GLY A 533 4.13 -2.06 -1.45
N CYS A 534 3.52 -1.79 -0.32
CA CYS A 534 2.15 -2.15 -0.08
C CYS A 534 1.30 -1.25 -0.98
N GLN A 535 0.72 -1.80 -2.04
CA GLN A 535 -0.29 -1.15 -2.84
C GLN A 535 -1.65 -1.31 -2.17
#